data_f82ccaaf658a56feb3524eb12ead03af
#
_entry.id   f82ccaaf658a56feb3524eb12ead03af
#
_cell.length_a   1.000
_cell.length_b   1.000
_cell.length_c   1.000
_cell.angle_alpha   90.00
_cell.angle_beta   90.00
_cell.angle_gamma   90.00
#
_symmetry.space_group_name_H-M   'P 1'
#
loop_
_entity.id
_entity.type
_entity.pdbx_description
1 polymer ?
#
loop_
_entity_poly.entity_id
_entity_poly.type
_entity_poly.pdbx_seq_one_letter_code
_entity_poly.pdbx_strand_id
1 'polypeptide(L)'
;NTMKNILILKLSILAITFINAQENIQLEKFQTFESYSDENYDHPLRPQFHFTSLKGWNNDPNGMVFYDGEYHLYFQHNPLDVVWGNMTWGHAVSKDMVHWKQLKHAILPYKDGTIFSGTAVVDHNNSLGKNTKENKAIVAFYTHAQNSKSNWFYQSAAYSLDNGRSFTLINEGNGIVQNQGFDRGERDPKVFWHEESKKWIMILWVKRGNDTFTGPDTGPGNVTKLGKVRFFESNDLVNWRKLFDFDRNWVYECMDMVELPVDGDKSNKKWLLYDASFDYEIGDFDGKSFTTDGKVGKGDLGKHYYAAQTFNNSPDDRVIIIGWLATRDKNIFIENKTSWNQQMSFPSKMELKTTKDGVKLFRTPIKEIERLYLKSYNFKNKLIKKLNNKMKSLEIDLLD
;
A
#
# COMPACT_ATOMS: atom_id res chain seq x y z
N ASN A 1 22.89 -6.00 51.86
CA ASN A 1 21.95 -5.23 50.97
C ASN A 1 22.68 -4.45 49.87
N THR A 2 23.85 -3.85 50.12
CA THR A 2 24.59 -3.01 49.14
C THR A 2 25.16 -3.83 47.96
N MET A 3 25.67 -5.04 48.19
CA MET A 3 26.20 -5.90 47.11
C MET A 3 25.11 -6.43 46.15
N LYS A 4 23.91 -6.72 46.67
CA LYS A 4 22.79 -7.15 45.82
C LYS A 4 22.31 -6.04 44.89
N ASN A 5 22.27 -4.79 45.37
CA ASN A 5 21.87 -3.63 44.58
C ASN A 5 22.91 -3.28 43.48
N ILE A 6 24.22 -3.46 43.77
CA ILE A 6 25.29 -3.25 42.77
C ILE A 6 25.25 -4.34 41.68
N LEU A 7 24.90 -5.58 42.02
CA LEU A 7 24.77 -6.65 41.04
C LEU A 7 23.55 -6.46 40.12
N ILE A 8 22.42 -6.02 40.68
CA ILE A 8 21.21 -5.72 39.88
C ILE A 8 21.46 -4.54 38.95
N LEU A 9 22.17 -3.50 39.40
CA LEU A 9 22.50 -2.34 38.58
C LEU A 9 23.45 -2.70 37.44
N LYS A 10 24.46 -3.56 37.69
CA LYS A 10 25.38 -4.06 36.66
C LYS A 10 24.67 -4.96 35.64
N LEU A 11 23.73 -5.81 36.08
CA LEU A 11 22.92 -6.64 35.18
C LEU A 11 21.96 -5.79 34.33
N SER A 12 21.36 -4.73 34.89
CA SER A 12 20.52 -3.81 34.15
C SER A 12 21.30 -3.01 33.10
N ILE A 13 22.51 -2.54 33.45
CA ILE A 13 23.38 -1.82 32.52
C ILE A 13 23.88 -2.76 31.41
N LEU A 14 24.20 -4.01 31.71
CA LEU A 14 24.61 -5.00 30.72
C LEU A 14 23.45 -5.37 29.78
N ALA A 15 22.23 -5.48 30.30
CA ALA A 15 21.03 -5.74 29.50
C ALA A 15 20.71 -4.56 28.55
N ILE A 16 20.82 -3.32 29.04
CA ILE A 16 20.61 -2.12 28.24
C ILE A 16 21.67 -1.98 27.13
N THR A 17 22.94 -2.28 27.44
CA THR A 17 24.00 -2.26 26.42
C THR A 17 23.85 -3.39 25.39
N PHE A 18 23.34 -4.56 25.76
CA PHE A 18 23.03 -5.65 24.83
C PHE A 18 21.84 -5.30 23.91
N ILE A 19 20.79 -4.69 24.45
CA ILE A 19 19.62 -4.25 23.67
C ILE A 19 20.03 -3.15 22.67
N ASN A 20 20.78 -2.15 23.11
CA ASN A 20 21.28 -1.09 22.23
C ASN A 20 22.28 -1.63 21.17
N ALA A 21 23.07 -2.64 21.48
CA ALA A 21 23.94 -3.27 20.51
C ALA A 21 23.17 -4.10 19.47
N GLN A 22 22.08 -4.77 19.86
CA GLN A 22 21.23 -5.53 18.96
C GLN A 22 20.39 -4.62 18.05
N GLU A 23 19.89 -3.48 18.57
CA GLU A 23 19.22 -2.44 17.78
C GLU A 23 20.18 -1.80 16.77
N ASN A 24 21.42 -1.52 17.16
CA ASN A 24 22.43 -0.98 16.25
C ASN A 24 22.82 -1.97 15.15
N ILE A 25 22.93 -3.27 15.46
CA ILE A 25 23.23 -4.32 14.46
C ILE A 25 22.07 -4.49 13.45
N GLN A 26 20.82 -4.34 13.89
CA GLN A 26 19.67 -4.34 13.00
C GLN A 26 19.68 -3.11 12.07
N LEU A 27 19.94 -1.92 12.62
CA LEU A 27 20.04 -0.68 11.84
C LEU A 27 21.21 -0.70 10.86
N GLU A 28 22.38 -1.21 11.25
CA GLU A 28 23.55 -1.35 10.37
C GLU A 28 23.26 -2.25 9.16
N LYS A 29 22.47 -3.31 9.31
CA LYS A 29 22.05 -4.16 8.18
C LYS A 29 21.26 -3.38 7.11
N PHE A 30 20.51 -2.37 7.51
CA PHE A 30 19.70 -1.56 6.59
C PHE A 30 20.46 -0.33 6.08
N GLN A 31 21.47 0.16 6.80
CA GLN A 31 22.30 1.30 6.39
C GLN A 31 23.19 0.98 5.19
N THR A 32 23.64 -0.27 5.05
CA THR A 32 24.39 -0.74 3.88
C THR A 32 23.62 -0.69 2.56
N PHE A 33 22.31 -0.45 2.61
CA PHE A 33 21.43 -0.27 1.44
C PHE A 33 21.42 1.14 0.86
N GLU A 34 22.20 2.05 1.35
CA GLU A 34 22.27 3.41 0.79
C GLU A 34 22.86 3.47 -0.63
N SER A 35 23.47 2.42 -1.11
CA SER A 35 24.11 2.38 -2.43
C SER A 35 23.48 1.34 -3.36
N TYR A 36 22.37 1.67 -3.98
CA TYR A 36 21.95 1.03 -5.24
C TYR A 36 22.76 1.58 -6.45
N SER A 37 23.90 2.22 -6.22
CA SER A 37 24.68 2.92 -7.23
C SER A 37 25.17 2.01 -8.38
N ASP A 38 25.28 0.71 -8.10
CA ASP A 38 25.78 -0.30 -9.04
C ASP A 38 24.65 -1.16 -9.65
N GLU A 39 23.40 -0.90 -9.28
CA GLU A 39 22.23 -1.61 -9.81
C GLU A 39 21.52 -0.77 -10.86
N ASN A 40 21.14 -1.40 -11.96
CA ASN A 40 20.38 -0.79 -13.04
C ASN A 40 19.17 -1.64 -13.41
N TYR A 41 18.38 -1.20 -14.37
CA TYR A 41 17.20 -1.90 -14.86
C TYR A 41 17.47 -2.76 -16.11
N ASP A 42 18.72 -3.02 -16.49
CA ASP A 42 19.09 -3.62 -17.78
C ASP A 42 18.93 -5.14 -17.86
N HIS A 43 18.38 -5.78 -16.80
CA HIS A 43 18.19 -7.22 -16.80
C HIS A 43 17.11 -7.66 -17.81
N PRO A 44 17.35 -8.71 -18.66
CA PRO A 44 16.40 -9.15 -19.70
C PRO A 44 15.00 -9.53 -19.22
N LEU A 45 14.85 -9.91 -17.94
CA LEU A 45 13.56 -10.25 -17.35
C LEU A 45 12.86 -9.03 -16.72
N ARG A 46 13.44 -7.83 -16.76
CA ARG A 46 12.77 -6.63 -16.25
C ARG A 46 11.54 -6.29 -17.09
N PRO A 47 10.38 -6.11 -16.48
CA PRO A 47 9.21 -5.64 -17.20
C PRO A 47 9.41 -4.20 -17.66
N GLN A 48 8.98 -3.89 -18.89
CA GLN A 48 9.18 -2.56 -19.49
C GLN A 48 8.23 -1.50 -18.93
N PHE A 49 7.05 -1.90 -18.42
CA PHE A 49 5.97 -0.98 -18.05
C PHE A 49 5.55 -1.10 -16.59
N HIS A 50 6.10 -2.03 -15.85
CA HIS A 50 5.76 -2.28 -14.47
C HIS A 50 6.89 -1.84 -13.55
N PHE A 51 6.55 -1.14 -12.47
CA PHE A 51 7.54 -0.84 -11.45
C PHE A 51 8.05 -2.13 -10.80
N THR A 52 9.36 -2.24 -10.65
CA THR A 52 10.07 -3.24 -9.83
C THR A 52 11.08 -2.51 -8.95
N SER A 53 11.36 -3.06 -7.76
CA SER A 53 12.49 -2.56 -6.99
C SER A 53 13.82 -2.81 -7.73
N LEU A 54 14.78 -1.92 -7.58
CA LEU A 54 16.13 -2.11 -8.13
C LEU A 54 16.75 -3.43 -7.67
N LYS A 55 16.55 -3.76 -6.39
CA LYS A 55 17.05 -4.97 -5.76
C LYS A 55 16.08 -5.46 -4.70
N GLY A 56 16.18 -6.75 -4.33
CA GLY A 56 15.40 -7.35 -3.27
C GLY A 56 13.95 -7.63 -3.64
N TRP A 57 13.13 -7.94 -2.66
CA TRP A 57 11.72 -8.24 -2.81
C TRP A 57 10.87 -6.98 -2.71
N ASN A 58 9.80 -6.89 -3.50
CA ASN A 58 8.72 -5.93 -3.27
C ASN A 58 7.35 -6.60 -3.35
N ASN A 59 6.38 -6.14 -2.53
CA ASN A 59 4.99 -6.58 -2.60
C ASN A 59 4.02 -5.39 -2.55
N ASP A 60 3.22 -5.24 -1.52
CA ASP A 60 2.12 -4.27 -1.49
C ASP A 60 2.56 -2.83 -1.79
N PRO A 61 1.86 -2.10 -2.66
CA PRO A 61 1.99 -0.64 -2.71
C PRO A 61 1.50 -0.04 -1.38
N ASN A 62 2.19 0.97 -0.89
CA ASN A 62 1.92 1.63 0.38
C ASN A 62 1.98 3.14 0.21
N GLY A 63 1.33 3.85 1.13
CA GLY A 63 1.52 5.29 1.29
C GLY A 63 1.37 6.13 0.04
N MET A 64 0.59 5.66 -0.94
CA MET A 64 0.48 6.29 -2.24
C MET A 64 -0.15 7.68 -2.11
N VAL A 65 0.63 8.71 -2.45
CA VAL A 65 0.22 10.11 -2.29
C VAL A 65 0.84 10.98 -3.38
N PHE A 66 0.10 11.98 -3.85
CA PHE A 66 0.66 13.04 -4.68
C PHE A 66 0.99 14.27 -3.82
N TYR A 67 2.19 14.79 -3.94
CA TYR A 67 2.60 16.00 -3.26
C TYR A 67 3.69 16.74 -4.05
N ASP A 68 3.58 18.08 -4.12
CA ASP A 68 4.57 18.98 -4.73
C ASP A 68 5.05 18.52 -6.12
N GLY A 69 4.11 18.14 -6.98
CA GLY A 69 4.39 17.74 -8.37
C GLY A 69 4.92 16.32 -8.55
N GLU A 70 4.97 15.50 -7.50
CA GLU A 70 5.44 14.12 -7.56
C GLU A 70 4.37 13.14 -7.02
N TYR A 71 4.24 12.00 -7.69
CA TYR A 71 3.56 10.82 -7.18
C TYR A 71 4.56 10.01 -6.37
N HIS A 72 4.24 9.72 -5.11
CA HIS A 72 5.02 8.86 -4.24
C HIS A 72 4.40 7.48 -4.20
N LEU A 73 5.19 6.48 -4.51
CA LEU A 73 4.90 5.06 -4.32
C LEU A 73 5.85 4.56 -3.24
N TYR A 74 5.34 4.37 -2.04
CA TYR A 74 6.02 3.53 -1.06
C TYR A 74 5.57 2.09 -1.29
N PHE A 75 6.35 1.14 -0.82
CA PHE A 75 6.03 -0.27 -1.04
C PHE A 75 6.68 -1.16 0.02
N GLN A 76 6.04 -2.27 0.31
CA GLN A 76 6.63 -3.32 1.13
C GLN A 76 7.89 -3.82 0.46
N HIS A 77 9.00 -3.82 1.19
CA HIS A 77 10.30 -4.12 0.62
C HIS A 77 11.17 -4.95 1.58
N ASN A 78 11.72 -6.05 1.06
CA ASN A 78 12.85 -6.72 1.71
C ASN A 78 14.12 -6.30 0.97
N PRO A 79 14.93 -5.39 1.51
CA PRO A 79 16.13 -4.94 0.85
C PRO A 79 17.27 -5.95 0.93
N LEU A 80 17.19 -6.94 1.82
CA LEU A 80 18.26 -7.88 2.14
C LEU A 80 18.19 -9.16 1.31
N ASP A 81 17.02 -9.49 0.74
CA ASP A 81 16.81 -10.74 0.01
C ASP A 81 15.69 -10.60 -1.03
N VAL A 82 15.64 -11.54 -1.97
CA VAL A 82 14.61 -11.64 -3.02
C VAL A 82 13.39 -12.45 -2.60
N VAL A 83 13.25 -12.73 -1.31
CA VAL A 83 12.10 -13.39 -0.69
C VAL A 83 11.44 -12.49 0.34
N TRP A 84 10.18 -12.76 0.67
CA TRP A 84 9.46 -12.02 1.68
C TRP A 84 10.15 -12.07 3.05
N GLY A 85 10.29 -10.96 3.70
CA GLY A 85 10.91 -10.82 5.02
C GLY A 85 11.45 -9.40 5.24
N ASN A 86 11.97 -9.09 6.42
CA ASN A 86 12.64 -7.83 6.76
C ASN A 86 11.89 -6.56 6.27
N MET A 87 10.56 -6.56 6.38
CA MET A 87 9.71 -5.55 5.75
C MET A 87 10.07 -4.12 6.18
N THR A 88 10.35 -3.31 5.18
CA THR A 88 10.55 -1.87 5.25
C THR A 88 9.56 -1.18 4.30
N TRP A 89 9.45 0.13 4.37
CA TRP A 89 8.88 0.90 3.27
C TRP A 89 9.99 1.35 2.32
N GLY A 90 10.08 0.69 1.16
CA GLY A 90 10.80 1.22 0.00
C GLY A 90 10.09 2.47 -0.51
N HIS A 91 10.76 3.26 -1.35
CA HIS A 91 10.22 4.52 -1.87
C HIS A 91 10.61 4.74 -3.32
N ALA A 92 9.66 5.10 -4.15
CA ALA A 92 9.88 5.58 -5.51
C ALA A 92 9.01 6.81 -5.78
N VAL A 93 9.48 7.66 -6.69
CA VAL A 93 8.76 8.87 -7.14
C VAL A 93 8.63 8.91 -8.64
N SER A 94 7.55 9.52 -9.11
CA SER A 94 7.31 9.77 -10.53
C SER A 94 6.53 11.06 -10.73
N LYS A 95 6.78 11.74 -11.86
CA LYS A 95 5.95 12.88 -12.30
C LYS A 95 4.75 12.48 -13.14
N ASP A 96 4.72 11.24 -13.60
CA ASP A 96 3.72 10.77 -14.57
C ASP A 96 3.24 9.32 -14.32
N MET A 97 3.67 8.69 -13.22
CA MET A 97 3.34 7.31 -12.84
C MET A 97 3.81 6.23 -13.84
N VAL A 98 4.64 6.61 -14.82
CA VAL A 98 5.20 5.72 -15.83
C VAL A 98 6.72 5.62 -15.65
N HIS A 99 7.39 6.76 -15.50
CA HIS A 99 8.82 6.82 -15.27
C HIS A 99 9.09 6.98 -13.78
N TRP A 100 9.51 5.90 -13.15
CA TRP A 100 9.76 5.83 -11.71
C TRP A 100 11.24 5.94 -11.39
N LYS A 101 11.55 6.68 -10.34
CA LYS A 101 12.88 6.74 -9.74
C LYS A 101 12.80 6.21 -8.31
N GLN A 102 13.48 5.08 -8.04
CA GLN A 102 13.61 4.58 -6.68
C GLN A 102 14.55 5.46 -5.87
N LEU A 103 14.17 5.70 -4.63
CA LEU A 103 14.90 6.50 -3.64
C LEU A 103 15.34 5.63 -2.48
N LYS A 104 15.95 6.25 -1.45
CA LYS A 104 16.24 5.60 -0.18
C LYS A 104 14.96 5.12 0.50
N HIS A 105 15.07 4.13 1.37
CA HIS A 105 13.96 3.67 2.19
C HIS A 105 13.34 4.81 2.99
N ALA A 106 12.02 4.83 3.06
CA ALA A 106 11.28 5.86 3.78
C ALA A 106 11.17 5.55 5.27
N ILE A 107 10.81 4.31 5.61
CA ILE A 107 10.62 3.87 7.00
C ILE A 107 11.33 2.52 7.17
N LEU A 108 12.32 2.48 8.03
CA LEU A 108 13.07 1.29 8.39
C LEU A 108 12.46 0.60 9.61
N PRO A 109 12.70 -0.71 9.81
CA PRO A 109 12.36 -1.40 11.04
C PRO A 109 12.93 -0.68 12.26
N TYR A 110 12.16 -0.63 13.33
CA TYR A 110 12.58 -0.04 14.60
C TYR A 110 12.00 -0.84 15.78
N LYS A 111 12.56 -0.67 16.97
CA LYS A 111 12.24 -1.51 18.11
C LYS A 111 12.32 -2.98 17.69
N ASP A 112 11.49 -3.83 18.21
CA ASP A 112 11.45 -5.25 17.84
C ASP A 112 10.34 -5.53 16.82
N GLY A 113 10.35 -4.81 15.69
CA GLY A 113 9.31 -5.01 14.68
C GLY A 113 9.69 -4.52 13.29
N THR A 114 8.96 -5.02 12.30
CA THR A 114 9.04 -4.62 10.90
C THR A 114 7.87 -3.73 10.51
N ILE A 115 7.96 -3.07 9.37
CA ILE A 115 6.99 -2.09 8.91
C ILE A 115 6.09 -2.74 7.86
N PHE A 116 4.84 -3.05 8.25
CA PHE A 116 3.84 -3.62 7.35
C PHE A 116 3.10 -2.54 6.58
N SER A 117 2.11 -2.97 5.80
CA SER A 117 1.39 -2.11 4.87
C SER A 117 0.60 -0.99 5.56
N GLY A 118 0.30 0.03 4.79
CA GLY A 118 -0.44 1.18 5.24
C GLY A 118 -0.49 2.29 4.19
N THR A 119 -0.93 3.48 4.57
CA THR A 119 -1.21 4.58 3.65
C THR A 119 -0.57 5.89 4.09
N ALA A 120 -0.58 6.90 3.20
CA ALA A 120 -0.15 8.25 3.54
C ALA A 120 -1.18 9.30 3.08
N VAL A 121 -1.24 10.40 3.80
CA VAL A 121 -2.07 11.56 3.47
C VAL A 121 -1.24 12.84 3.54
N VAL A 122 -1.68 13.88 2.84
CA VAL A 122 -1.18 15.26 3.05
C VAL A 122 -2.06 15.94 4.08
N ASP A 123 -1.46 16.46 5.13
CA ASP A 123 -2.19 17.19 6.18
C ASP A 123 -2.48 18.63 5.73
N HIS A 124 -3.46 18.81 4.85
CA HIS A 124 -3.84 20.12 4.34
C HIS A 124 -4.34 21.08 5.43
N ASN A 125 -4.95 20.53 6.47
CA ASN A 125 -5.61 21.29 7.53
C ASN A 125 -4.69 21.59 8.72
N ASN A 126 -3.42 21.14 8.66
CA ASN A 126 -2.50 21.19 9.79
C ASN A 126 -3.04 20.53 11.06
N SER A 127 -3.76 19.43 10.88
CA SER A 127 -4.39 18.66 11.98
C SER A 127 -3.33 18.14 12.96
N LEU A 128 -2.18 17.69 12.45
CA LEU A 128 -1.03 17.25 13.24
C LEU A 128 -0.27 18.41 13.90
N GLY A 129 -0.47 19.64 13.44
CA GLY A 129 0.24 20.81 13.94
C GLY A 129 1.73 20.86 13.56
N LYS A 130 2.13 20.20 12.47
CA LYS A 130 3.53 20.08 12.02
C LYS A 130 3.84 20.83 10.72
N ASN A 131 2.84 21.39 10.03
CA ASN A 131 3.06 22.13 8.80
C ASN A 131 3.99 23.33 9.03
N THR A 132 4.85 23.59 8.05
CA THR A 132 5.67 24.81 8.00
C THR A 132 5.05 25.82 7.03
N LYS A 133 5.70 26.96 6.81
CA LYS A 133 5.29 27.93 5.79
C LYS A 133 5.47 27.36 4.38
N GLU A 134 6.52 26.57 4.19
CA GLU A 134 6.95 26.02 2.91
C GLU A 134 6.27 24.66 2.62
N ASN A 135 6.13 23.80 3.65
CA ASN A 135 5.74 22.41 3.46
C ASN A 135 4.58 22.00 4.36
N LYS A 136 3.64 21.26 3.78
CA LYS A 136 2.65 20.49 4.52
C LYS A 136 3.21 19.12 4.87
N ALA A 137 2.81 18.59 6.01
CA ALA A 137 3.24 17.26 6.42
C ALA A 137 2.60 16.18 5.53
N ILE A 138 3.43 15.27 5.02
CA ILE A 138 2.96 13.96 4.57
C ILE A 138 2.95 13.06 5.79
N VAL A 139 1.81 12.50 6.15
CA VAL A 139 1.67 11.62 7.32
C VAL A 139 1.43 10.19 6.84
N ALA A 140 2.36 9.31 7.16
CA ALA A 140 2.30 7.89 6.87
C ALA A 140 1.68 7.14 8.05
N PHE A 141 0.79 6.19 7.77
CA PHE A 141 0.15 5.29 8.72
C PHE A 141 0.46 3.86 8.30
N TYR A 142 0.89 3.04 9.24
CA TYR A 142 1.33 1.67 8.92
C TYR A 142 1.15 0.76 10.13
N THR A 143 1.13 -0.53 9.86
CA THR A 143 1.18 -1.53 10.93
C THR A 143 2.61 -1.77 11.36
N HIS A 144 2.90 -1.60 12.64
CA HIS A 144 4.14 -2.06 13.26
C HIS A 144 3.96 -3.51 13.67
N ALA A 145 4.66 -4.41 12.98
CA ALA A 145 4.56 -5.84 13.18
C ALA A 145 5.66 -6.31 14.14
N GLN A 146 5.32 -6.42 15.42
CA GLN A 146 6.26 -6.89 16.44
C GLN A 146 6.67 -8.35 16.21
N ASN A 147 7.97 -8.64 16.37
CA ASN A 147 8.55 -9.97 16.28
C ASN A 147 8.74 -10.65 17.65
N SER A 148 8.51 -9.90 18.74
CA SER A 148 8.66 -10.37 20.11
C SER A 148 7.64 -11.45 20.49
N LYS A 149 7.82 -12.06 21.67
CA LYS A 149 6.93 -13.10 22.20
C LYS A 149 5.46 -12.71 22.29
N SER A 150 5.15 -11.40 22.41
CA SER A 150 3.79 -10.89 22.40
C SER A 150 3.12 -10.99 21.02
N ASN A 151 3.90 -10.97 19.93
CA ASN A 151 3.40 -11.04 18.55
C ASN A 151 2.23 -10.08 18.24
N TRP A 152 2.22 -8.91 18.86
CA TRP A 152 1.12 -7.96 18.71
C TRP A 152 1.41 -6.98 17.60
N PHE A 153 0.39 -6.74 16.78
CA PHE A 153 0.41 -5.68 15.81
C PHE A 153 -0.29 -4.45 16.40
N TYR A 154 0.21 -3.27 16.09
CA TYR A 154 -0.44 -2.00 16.40
C TYR A 154 -0.22 -1.03 15.24
N GLN A 155 -1.06 -0.01 15.16
CA GLN A 155 -0.94 0.96 14.09
C GLN A 155 -0.10 2.12 14.57
N SER A 156 0.91 2.47 13.79
CA SER A 156 1.83 3.58 14.02
C SER A 156 1.70 4.64 12.95
N ALA A 157 2.30 5.79 13.21
CA ALA A 157 2.40 6.85 12.22
C ALA A 157 3.77 7.56 12.28
N ALA A 158 4.13 8.14 11.14
CA ALA A 158 5.29 9.01 10.99
C ALA A 158 4.96 10.16 10.04
N TYR A 159 5.67 11.27 10.14
CA TYR A 159 5.45 12.42 9.27
C TYR A 159 6.74 12.87 8.60
N SER A 160 6.60 13.45 7.41
CA SER A 160 7.66 14.04 6.62
C SER A 160 7.37 15.52 6.34
N LEU A 161 8.42 16.34 6.39
CA LEU A 161 8.40 17.76 6.00
C LEU A 161 9.38 18.07 4.84
N ASP A 162 9.97 17.04 4.26
CA ASP A 162 10.95 17.10 3.17
C ASP A 162 10.47 16.39 1.91
N ASN A 163 9.19 16.57 1.57
CA ASN A 163 8.54 15.96 0.42
C ASN A 163 8.65 14.42 0.45
N GLY A 164 8.42 13.82 1.61
CA GLY A 164 8.38 12.36 1.77
C GLY A 164 9.74 11.65 1.68
N ARG A 165 10.87 12.38 1.76
CA ARG A 165 12.22 11.80 1.66
C ARG A 165 12.67 11.14 2.95
N SER A 166 12.26 11.69 4.09
CA SER A 166 12.52 11.14 5.41
C SER A 166 11.29 11.28 6.32
N PHE A 167 11.18 10.41 7.31
CA PHE A 167 10.05 10.37 8.22
C PHE A 167 10.50 10.43 9.67
N THR A 168 9.80 11.25 10.44
CA THR A 168 9.93 11.34 11.91
C THR A 168 8.79 10.56 12.55
N LEU A 169 9.12 9.62 13.44
CA LEU A 169 8.14 8.81 14.13
C LEU A 169 7.24 9.65 15.04
N ILE A 170 5.93 9.44 15.00
CA ILE A 170 4.98 10.01 15.96
C ILE A 170 4.99 9.13 17.21
N ASN A 171 4.88 9.75 18.40
CA ASN A 171 4.94 9.05 19.69
C ASN A 171 6.16 8.12 19.82
N GLU A 172 7.31 8.53 19.28
CA GLU A 172 8.53 7.71 19.30
C GLU A 172 8.33 6.30 18.70
N GLY A 173 7.38 6.17 17.76
CA GLY A 173 7.01 4.91 17.14
C GLY A 173 6.14 4.00 18.00
N ASN A 174 5.63 4.46 19.13
CA ASN A 174 4.56 3.79 19.85
C ASN A 174 3.24 3.91 19.09
N GLY A 175 2.36 2.94 19.22
CA GLY A 175 1.11 2.92 18.46
C GLY A 175 0.23 4.13 18.72
N ILE A 176 -0.35 4.68 17.65
CA ILE A 176 -1.45 5.65 17.70
C ILE A 176 -2.81 4.94 17.81
N VAL A 177 -2.89 3.72 17.33
CA VAL A 177 -3.99 2.78 17.62
C VAL A 177 -3.36 1.50 18.16
N GLN A 178 -3.58 1.24 19.45
CA GLN A 178 -3.05 0.06 20.12
C GLN A 178 -3.73 -1.21 19.62
N ASN A 179 -3.11 -2.36 19.87
CA ASN A 179 -3.70 -3.66 19.55
C ASN A 179 -5.13 -3.76 20.08
N GLN A 180 -6.05 -4.15 19.21
CA GLN A 180 -7.48 -4.21 19.49
C GLN A 180 -7.94 -5.56 20.06
N GLY A 181 -6.98 -6.39 20.47
CA GLY A 181 -7.24 -7.72 21.02
C GLY A 181 -7.23 -8.85 19.97
N PHE A 182 -6.66 -8.60 18.80
CA PHE A 182 -6.61 -9.59 17.72
C PHE A 182 -5.18 -10.08 17.41
N ASP A 183 -4.22 -9.79 18.28
CA ASP A 183 -2.81 -10.17 18.15
C ASP A 183 -2.21 -9.70 16.79
N ARG A 184 -1.93 -10.65 15.87
CA ARG A 184 -1.52 -10.40 14.48
C ARG A 184 -2.70 -10.22 13.53
N GLY A 185 -3.91 -10.37 13.98
CA GLY A 185 -5.13 -10.31 13.19
C GLY A 185 -5.70 -8.92 13.02
N GLU A 186 -4.85 -7.89 12.93
CA GLU A 186 -5.24 -6.51 12.67
C GLU A 186 -4.11 -5.77 11.96
N ARG A 187 -4.37 -5.18 10.77
CA ARG A 187 -3.33 -4.54 9.97
C ARG A 187 -3.84 -3.70 8.82
N ASP A 188 -2.92 -3.00 8.18
CA ASP A 188 -3.05 -2.30 6.91
C ASP A 188 -4.03 -1.11 6.99
N PRO A 189 -3.71 -0.07 7.79
CA PRO A 189 -4.59 1.08 7.94
C PRO A 189 -4.66 1.89 6.65
N LYS A 190 -5.89 2.20 6.20
CA LYS A 190 -6.16 3.24 5.19
C LYS A 190 -6.72 4.46 5.87
N VAL A 191 -6.11 5.62 5.62
CA VAL A 191 -6.55 6.92 6.15
C VAL A 191 -6.95 7.84 5.01
N PHE A 192 -8.06 8.56 5.20
CA PHE A 192 -8.54 9.58 4.27
C PHE A 192 -9.31 10.68 5.01
N TRP A 193 -9.41 11.86 4.39
CA TRP A 193 -10.22 12.95 4.88
C TRP A 193 -11.67 12.78 4.42
N HIS A 194 -12.63 12.86 5.34
CA HIS A 194 -14.06 12.85 5.03
C HIS A 194 -14.60 14.28 5.10
N GLU A 195 -14.93 14.84 3.93
CA GLU A 195 -15.23 16.24 3.79
C GLU A 195 -16.51 16.67 4.54
N GLU A 196 -17.55 15.83 4.52
CA GLU A 196 -18.83 16.17 5.15
C GLU A 196 -18.73 16.21 6.68
N SER A 197 -18.08 15.22 7.29
CA SER A 197 -17.91 15.16 8.75
C SER A 197 -16.76 16.02 9.26
N LYS A 198 -15.88 16.54 8.36
CA LYS A 198 -14.65 17.26 8.71
C LYS A 198 -13.77 16.47 9.68
N LYS A 199 -13.60 15.19 9.37
CA LYS A 199 -12.82 14.23 10.16
C LYS A 199 -11.85 13.45 9.28
N TRP A 200 -10.75 13.05 9.87
CA TRP A 200 -9.93 11.97 9.37
C TRP A 200 -10.60 10.66 9.71
N ILE A 201 -10.70 9.77 8.74
CA ILE A 201 -11.22 8.41 8.90
C ILE A 201 -10.08 7.43 8.66
N MET A 202 -9.98 6.45 9.54
CA MET A 202 -9.11 5.28 9.35
C MET A 202 -9.97 4.04 9.24
N ILE A 203 -9.73 3.23 8.25
CA ILE A 203 -10.27 1.87 8.18
C ILE A 203 -9.12 0.88 8.39
N LEU A 204 -9.40 -0.19 9.11
CA LEU A 204 -8.44 -1.21 9.51
C LEU A 204 -9.07 -2.58 9.35
N TRP A 205 -8.39 -3.49 8.67
CA TRP A 205 -8.80 -4.88 8.74
C TRP A 205 -8.54 -5.45 10.13
N VAL A 206 -9.54 -6.11 10.70
CA VAL A 206 -9.42 -6.85 11.97
C VAL A 206 -10.03 -8.23 11.82
N LYS A 207 -9.41 -9.21 12.45
CA LYS A 207 -9.90 -10.59 12.47
C LYS A 207 -11.29 -10.63 13.11
N ARG A 208 -12.14 -11.54 12.67
CA ARG A 208 -13.51 -11.71 13.18
C ARG A 208 -13.58 -12.22 14.64
N GLY A 209 -12.52 -12.79 15.18
CA GLY A 209 -12.49 -13.45 16.47
C GLY A 209 -12.55 -14.97 16.32
N ASN A 210 -13.24 -15.66 17.22
CA ASN A 210 -13.29 -17.13 17.24
C ASN A 210 -14.27 -17.75 16.25
N ASP A 211 -14.93 -16.97 15.42
CA ASP A 211 -15.85 -17.47 14.40
C ASP A 211 -15.10 -18.26 13.34
N THR A 212 -15.51 -19.50 13.13
CA THR A 212 -14.95 -20.34 12.06
C THR A 212 -15.61 -19.96 10.74
N PHE A 213 -14.81 -19.45 9.80
CA PHE A 213 -15.28 -19.22 8.44
C PHE A 213 -15.22 -20.52 7.65
N THR A 214 -16.34 -20.91 7.02
CA THR A 214 -16.45 -22.11 6.20
C THR A 214 -16.70 -21.83 4.71
N GLY A 215 -16.57 -20.57 4.30
CA GLY A 215 -16.76 -20.15 2.91
C GLY A 215 -15.62 -20.57 1.98
N PRO A 216 -15.79 -20.44 0.65
CA PRO A 216 -14.73 -20.73 -0.30
C PRO A 216 -13.54 -19.78 -0.08
N ASP A 217 -12.34 -20.34 -0.10
CA ASP A 217 -11.11 -19.60 -0.11
C ASP A 217 -10.96 -18.89 -1.46
N THR A 218 -11.06 -17.57 -1.44
CA THR A 218 -10.97 -16.73 -2.63
C THR A 218 -9.71 -15.87 -2.66
N GLY A 219 -8.88 -15.99 -1.62
CA GLY A 219 -7.62 -15.25 -1.54
C GLY A 219 -6.49 -15.91 -2.32
N PRO A 220 -5.46 -15.18 -2.73
CA PRO A 220 -4.28 -15.76 -3.30
C PRO A 220 -3.56 -16.61 -2.24
N GLY A 221 -3.36 -17.91 -2.50
CA GLY A 221 -2.61 -18.82 -1.65
C GLY A 221 -3.36 -19.42 -0.47
N ASN A 222 -4.61 -19.76 -0.62
CA ASN A 222 -5.43 -20.45 0.40
C ASN A 222 -5.60 -19.68 1.72
N VAL A 223 -5.74 -18.37 1.64
CA VAL A 223 -6.02 -17.55 2.81
C VAL A 223 -7.53 -17.48 3.03
N THR A 224 -7.99 -17.96 4.16
CA THR A 224 -9.40 -17.88 4.54
C THR A 224 -9.74 -16.42 4.88
N LYS A 225 -10.72 -15.85 4.19
CA LYS A 225 -11.20 -14.49 4.45
C LYS A 225 -12.01 -14.46 5.74
N LEU A 226 -11.42 -13.93 6.79
CA LEU A 226 -12.01 -13.82 8.12
C LEU A 226 -11.79 -12.41 8.64
N GLY A 227 -12.81 -11.55 8.57
CA GLY A 227 -12.57 -10.24 9.12
C GLY A 227 -13.75 -9.29 9.13
N LYS A 228 -13.45 -8.13 9.65
CA LYS A 228 -14.29 -6.94 9.70
C LYS A 228 -13.43 -5.77 9.27
N VAL A 229 -14.08 -4.75 8.75
CA VAL A 229 -13.45 -3.45 8.59
C VAL A 229 -13.81 -2.61 9.80
N ARG A 230 -12.82 -2.26 10.61
CA ARG A 230 -13.00 -1.39 11.77
C ARG A 230 -12.76 0.05 11.36
N PHE A 231 -13.74 0.91 11.63
CA PHE A 231 -13.67 2.33 11.34
C PHE A 231 -13.30 3.11 12.59
N PHE A 232 -12.42 4.10 12.41
CA PHE A 232 -12.03 5.08 13.42
C PHE A 232 -12.14 6.48 12.85
N GLU A 233 -12.30 7.47 13.74
CA GLU A 233 -12.18 8.89 13.40
C GLU A 233 -11.13 9.59 14.23
N SER A 234 -10.56 10.68 13.69
CA SER A 234 -9.63 11.58 14.38
C SER A 234 -9.80 13.02 13.93
N ASN A 235 -9.46 13.96 14.84
CA ASN A 235 -9.33 15.38 14.51
C ASN A 235 -7.87 15.78 14.24
N ASP A 236 -6.91 15.02 14.75
CA ASP A 236 -5.50 15.42 14.89
C ASP A 236 -4.50 14.38 14.34
N LEU A 237 -5.01 13.29 13.69
CA LEU A 237 -4.19 12.21 13.12
C LEU A 237 -3.42 11.36 14.15
N VAL A 238 -3.54 11.66 15.44
CA VAL A 238 -2.86 10.96 16.55
C VAL A 238 -3.85 10.23 17.45
N ASN A 239 -4.92 10.92 17.82
CA ASN A 239 -5.93 10.38 18.72
C ASN A 239 -7.10 9.83 17.92
N TRP A 240 -7.28 8.52 17.94
CA TRP A 240 -8.27 7.81 17.15
C TRP A 240 -9.36 7.21 18.02
N ARG A 241 -10.61 7.46 17.67
CA ARG A 241 -11.80 6.90 18.33
C ARG A 241 -12.49 5.92 17.40
N LYS A 242 -12.72 4.69 17.89
CA LYS A 242 -13.52 3.70 17.15
C LYS A 242 -14.93 4.24 16.89
N LEU A 243 -15.41 4.03 15.66
CA LEU A 243 -16.78 4.32 15.24
C LEU A 243 -17.64 3.05 15.25
N PHE A 244 -17.38 2.15 14.28
CA PHE A 244 -18.16 0.92 14.10
C PHE A 244 -17.30 -0.15 13.42
N ASP A 245 -17.83 -1.37 13.36
CA ASP A 245 -17.27 -2.47 12.58
C ASP A 245 -18.22 -2.80 11.42
N PHE A 246 -17.72 -2.81 10.20
CA PHE A 246 -18.41 -3.30 9.02
C PHE A 246 -18.05 -4.78 8.83
N ASP A 247 -19.01 -5.67 9.13
CA ASP A 247 -18.79 -7.11 9.17
C ASP A 247 -19.20 -7.76 7.83
N ARG A 248 -18.21 -8.36 7.16
CA ARG A 248 -18.39 -9.08 5.89
C ARG A 248 -17.53 -10.33 5.85
N ASN A 249 -18.01 -11.35 5.17
CA ASN A 249 -17.29 -12.62 5.00
C ASN A 249 -16.27 -12.60 3.85
N TRP A 250 -16.20 -11.51 3.08
CA TRP A 250 -15.28 -11.36 1.97
C TRP A 250 -14.03 -10.53 2.31
N VAL A 251 -14.04 -9.75 3.40
CA VAL A 251 -12.95 -8.82 3.71
C VAL A 251 -11.72 -9.52 4.28
N TYR A 252 -10.58 -9.19 3.71
CA TYR A 252 -9.27 -9.65 4.17
C TYR A 252 -8.20 -8.64 3.80
N GLU A 253 -7.41 -8.20 4.75
CA GLU A 253 -6.26 -7.28 4.71
C GLU A 253 -6.26 -6.20 3.61
N CYS A 254 -5.31 -5.28 3.66
CA CYS A 254 -5.07 -4.21 2.67
C CYS A 254 -6.36 -3.53 2.18
N MET A 255 -7.25 -3.17 3.13
CA MET A 255 -8.49 -2.49 2.80
C MET A 255 -8.22 -1.11 2.23
N ASP A 256 -8.98 -0.74 1.21
CA ASP A 256 -9.01 0.64 0.72
C ASP A 256 -10.46 1.11 0.54
N MET A 257 -10.67 2.40 0.72
CA MET A 257 -11.97 3.03 0.58
C MET A 257 -11.84 4.39 -0.08
N VAL A 258 -12.63 4.64 -1.12
CA VAL A 258 -12.54 5.86 -1.92
C VAL A 258 -13.90 6.31 -2.43
N GLU A 259 -14.11 7.62 -2.48
CA GLU A 259 -15.31 8.24 -3.05
C GLU A 259 -15.14 8.47 -4.56
N LEU A 260 -16.12 8.08 -5.34
CA LEU A 260 -16.10 8.16 -6.80
C LEU A 260 -17.42 8.74 -7.33
N PRO A 261 -17.38 9.66 -8.31
CA PRO A 261 -18.57 10.10 -9.02
C PRO A 261 -19.13 8.97 -9.91
N VAL A 262 -20.44 8.79 -9.92
CA VAL A 262 -21.13 7.90 -10.85
C VAL A 262 -21.30 8.61 -12.17
N ASP A 263 -20.90 7.98 -13.29
CA ASP A 263 -20.95 8.53 -14.64
C ASP A 263 -20.24 9.91 -14.79
N GLY A 264 -19.30 10.21 -13.89
CA GLY A 264 -18.60 11.49 -13.85
C GLY A 264 -19.38 12.65 -13.21
N ASP A 265 -20.58 12.39 -12.72
CA ASP A 265 -21.39 13.39 -12.02
C ASP A 265 -20.90 13.62 -10.58
N LYS A 266 -20.26 14.76 -10.35
CA LYS A 266 -19.73 15.15 -9.03
C LYS A 266 -20.82 15.39 -7.96
N SER A 267 -22.08 15.54 -8.36
CA SER A 267 -23.22 15.64 -7.43
C SER A 267 -23.78 14.28 -7.02
N ASN A 268 -23.46 13.23 -7.76
CA ASN A 268 -23.86 11.86 -7.48
C ASN A 268 -22.62 10.98 -7.27
N LYS A 269 -22.19 10.87 -6.03
CA LYS A 269 -21.00 10.09 -5.65
C LYS A 269 -21.38 8.88 -4.84
N LYS A 270 -20.54 7.86 -4.89
CA LYS A 270 -20.61 6.66 -4.06
C LYS A 270 -19.24 6.31 -3.53
N TRP A 271 -19.24 5.64 -2.40
CA TRP A 271 -18.05 5.07 -1.81
C TRP A 271 -17.86 3.63 -2.29
N LEU A 272 -16.63 3.32 -2.66
CA LEU A 272 -16.17 1.97 -2.99
C LEU A 272 -15.26 1.50 -1.87
N LEU A 273 -15.63 0.40 -1.20
CA LEU A 273 -14.80 -0.30 -0.23
C LEU A 273 -14.36 -1.61 -0.86
N TYR A 274 -13.06 -1.93 -0.80
CA TYR A 274 -12.52 -3.18 -1.35
C TYR A 274 -11.39 -3.75 -0.49
N ASP A 275 -11.12 -5.05 -0.67
CA ASP A 275 -10.07 -5.78 0.04
C ASP A 275 -8.85 -6.10 -0.85
N ALA A 276 -7.86 -6.77 -0.28
CA ALA A 276 -6.63 -7.14 -0.96
C ALA A 276 -6.84 -7.95 -2.24
N SER A 277 -7.89 -8.78 -2.33
CA SER A 277 -8.22 -9.59 -3.51
C SER A 277 -9.08 -8.85 -4.52
N PHE A 278 -9.37 -7.59 -4.21
CA PHE A 278 -10.23 -6.70 -4.97
C PHE A 278 -11.67 -7.19 -5.10
N ASP A 279 -12.19 -7.85 -4.06
CA ASP A 279 -13.62 -7.94 -3.84
C ASP A 279 -14.11 -6.61 -3.30
N TYR A 280 -15.27 -6.11 -3.75
CA TYR A 280 -15.73 -4.77 -3.37
C TYR A 280 -17.24 -4.68 -3.17
N GLU A 281 -17.66 -3.72 -2.35
CA GLU A 281 -19.03 -3.21 -2.27
C GLU A 281 -19.06 -1.72 -2.57
N ILE A 282 -20.17 -1.26 -3.20
CA ILE A 282 -20.45 0.15 -3.45
C ILE A 282 -21.56 0.59 -2.50
N GLY A 283 -21.42 1.77 -1.90
CA GLY A 283 -22.39 2.26 -0.92
C GLY A 283 -22.29 3.73 -0.62
N ASP A 284 -22.95 4.12 0.45
CA ASP A 284 -22.96 5.48 0.99
C ASP A 284 -22.28 5.49 2.36
N PHE A 285 -21.42 6.47 2.59
CA PHE A 285 -20.74 6.69 3.86
C PHE A 285 -20.96 8.13 4.32
N ASP A 286 -21.55 8.26 5.52
CA ASP A 286 -21.92 9.55 6.11
C ASP A 286 -20.94 10.01 7.22
N GLY A 287 -19.79 9.36 7.34
CA GLY A 287 -18.83 9.58 8.41
C GLY A 287 -19.14 8.83 9.71
N LYS A 288 -20.25 8.10 9.80
CA LYS A 288 -20.68 7.34 10.99
C LYS A 288 -21.10 5.91 10.67
N SER A 289 -21.52 5.66 9.44
CA SER A 289 -21.96 4.34 8.99
C SER A 289 -21.67 4.18 7.49
N PHE A 290 -21.37 2.95 7.06
CA PHE A 290 -21.27 2.57 5.65
C PHE A 290 -22.41 1.62 5.31
N THR A 291 -23.26 2.03 4.35
CA THR A 291 -24.46 1.28 3.95
C THR A 291 -24.36 0.87 2.49
N THR A 292 -24.68 -0.38 2.17
CA THR A 292 -24.62 -0.95 0.82
C THR A 292 -25.84 -1.83 0.56
N ASP A 293 -26.03 -2.23 -0.69
CA ASP A 293 -27.04 -3.24 -1.07
C ASP A 293 -26.54 -4.70 -0.87
N GLY A 294 -25.34 -4.89 -0.35
CA GLY A 294 -24.73 -6.19 -0.09
C GLY A 294 -24.23 -6.93 -1.32
N LYS A 295 -24.25 -6.30 -2.49
CA LYS A 295 -23.74 -6.94 -3.71
C LYS A 295 -22.23 -6.81 -3.81
N VAL A 296 -21.55 -7.95 -3.75
CA VAL A 296 -20.11 -8.01 -3.90
C VAL A 296 -19.74 -8.10 -5.37
N GLY A 297 -18.90 -7.15 -5.82
CA GLY A 297 -18.29 -7.16 -7.14
C GLY A 297 -16.84 -7.65 -7.08
N LYS A 298 -16.26 -7.92 -8.25
CA LYS A 298 -14.82 -8.21 -8.39
C LYS A 298 -14.16 -7.15 -9.25
N GLY A 299 -13.13 -6.51 -8.70
CA GLY A 299 -12.38 -5.46 -9.38
C GLY A 299 -11.28 -6.00 -10.29
N ASP A 300 -10.85 -7.24 -10.11
CA ASP A 300 -9.90 -7.95 -10.97
C ASP A 300 -10.25 -9.43 -11.08
N LEU A 301 -10.08 -10.01 -12.28
CA LEU A 301 -10.34 -11.43 -12.56
C LEU A 301 -9.04 -12.21 -12.78
N GLY A 302 -7.89 -11.56 -12.70
CA GLY A 302 -6.58 -12.19 -12.85
C GLY A 302 -6.14 -12.93 -11.58
N LYS A 303 -5.12 -13.78 -11.73
CA LYS A 303 -4.58 -14.60 -10.63
C LYS A 303 -3.66 -13.83 -9.69
N HIS A 304 -3.09 -12.72 -10.16
CA HIS A 304 -1.91 -12.12 -9.53
C HIS A 304 -2.14 -10.70 -8.98
N TYR A 305 -3.27 -10.07 -9.26
CA TYR A 305 -3.57 -8.73 -8.76
C TYR A 305 -3.97 -8.78 -7.29
N TYR A 306 -3.22 -8.09 -6.44
CA TYR A 306 -3.41 -8.16 -4.99
C TYR A 306 -3.01 -6.86 -4.28
N ALA A 307 -3.52 -6.63 -3.06
CA ALA A 307 -3.15 -5.56 -2.14
C ALA A 307 -3.13 -4.16 -2.78
N ALA A 308 -4.06 -3.90 -3.70
CA ALA A 308 -4.09 -2.66 -4.45
C ALA A 308 -4.48 -1.48 -3.56
N GLN A 309 -3.85 -0.32 -3.81
CA GLN A 309 -4.17 0.93 -3.13
C GLN A 309 -4.40 2.07 -4.11
N THR A 310 -5.19 3.07 -3.68
CA THR A 310 -5.41 4.32 -4.40
C THR A 310 -4.46 5.42 -3.93
N PHE A 311 -4.06 6.32 -4.86
CA PHE A 311 -3.36 7.55 -4.50
C PHE A 311 -4.28 8.50 -3.73
N ASN A 312 -3.78 9.00 -2.61
CA ASN A 312 -4.35 10.15 -1.95
C ASN A 312 -3.87 11.45 -2.63
N ASN A 313 -4.70 12.50 -2.56
CA ASN A 313 -4.36 13.85 -3.01
C ASN A 313 -3.98 13.95 -4.51
N SER A 314 -4.62 13.17 -5.39
CA SER A 314 -4.39 13.28 -6.85
C SER A 314 -4.68 14.70 -7.35
N PRO A 315 -3.85 15.27 -8.25
CA PRO A 315 -3.94 16.68 -8.63
C PRO A 315 -5.10 17.00 -9.58
N ASP A 316 -5.72 16.00 -10.19
CA ASP A 316 -6.70 16.14 -11.27
C ASP A 316 -8.01 15.37 -11.01
N ASP A 317 -8.36 15.17 -9.75
CA ASP A 317 -9.57 14.47 -9.29
C ASP A 317 -9.69 13.01 -9.79
N ARG A 318 -8.68 12.48 -10.47
CA ARG A 318 -8.66 11.07 -10.85
C ARG A 318 -8.36 10.19 -9.65
N VAL A 319 -9.09 9.12 -9.51
CA VAL A 319 -8.75 8.04 -8.59
C VAL A 319 -7.90 7.02 -9.35
N ILE A 320 -6.63 6.95 -8.99
CA ILE A 320 -5.64 6.07 -9.62
C ILE A 320 -5.25 4.98 -8.63
N ILE A 321 -5.19 3.75 -9.12
CA ILE A 321 -4.89 2.56 -8.33
C ILE A 321 -3.68 1.82 -8.91
N ILE A 322 -2.86 1.27 -8.02
CA ILE A 322 -1.78 0.31 -8.33
C ILE A 322 -1.94 -0.88 -7.40
N GLY A 323 -1.71 -2.09 -7.91
CA GLY A 323 -1.70 -3.32 -7.11
C GLY A 323 -0.38 -4.07 -7.26
N TRP A 324 -0.12 -4.98 -6.34
CA TRP A 324 0.96 -5.95 -6.46
C TRP A 324 0.56 -7.07 -7.44
N LEU A 325 1.41 -7.40 -8.39
CA LEU A 325 1.29 -8.58 -9.22
C LEU A 325 2.02 -9.75 -8.55
N ALA A 326 1.31 -10.43 -7.65
CA ALA A 326 1.83 -11.49 -6.80
C ALA A 326 2.17 -12.76 -7.60
N THR A 327 3.41 -12.93 -7.99
CA THR A 327 3.87 -14.17 -8.64
C THR A 327 4.13 -15.22 -7.56
N ARG A 328 3.25 -16.21 -7.44
CA ARG A 328 3.30 -17.24 -6.38
C ARG A 328 3.73 -18.62 -6.87
N ASP A 329 3.56 -18.92 -8.15
CA ASP A 329 4.01 -20.16 -8.78
C ASP A 329 5.54 -20.17 -8.90
N LYS A 330 6.11 -21.27 -9.44
CA LYS A 330 7.55 -21.40 -9.68
C LYS A 330 8.18 -20.05 -10.01
N ASN A 331 8.91 -19.54 -9.05
CA ASN A 331 9.33 -18.16 -9.11
C ASN A 331 10.49 -18.02 -10.10
N ILE A 332 10.15 -17.67 -11.34
CA ILE A 332 11.08 -17.48 -12.43
C ILE A 332 12.25 -16.56 -12.06
N PHE A 333 12.03 -15.60 -11.17
CA PHE A 333 13.06 -14.66 -10.72
C PHE A 333 14.10 -15.36 -9.85
N ILE A 334 13.67 -16.21 -8.91
CA ILE A 334 14.57 -17.01 -8.07
C ILE A 334 15.31 -18.05 -8.93
N GLU A 335 14.63 -18.74 -9.84
CA GLU A 335 15.22 -19.72 -10.74
C GLU A 335 16.31 -19.09 -11.63
N ASN A 336 16.12 -17.86 -12.08
CA ASN A 336 17.09 -17.11 -12.87
C ASN A 336 18.08 -16.26 -12.03
N LYS A 337 18.06 -16.39 -10.71
CA LYS A 337 18.98 -15.70 -9.78
C LYS A 337 19.01 -14.19 -9.97
N THR A 338 17.85 -13.58 -10.22
CA THR A 338 17.75 -12.12 -10.31
C THR A 338 18.07 -11.47 -8.98
N SER A 339 18.62 -10.27 -9.00
CA SER A 339 18.85 -9.46 -7.80
C SER A 339 17.58 -8.85 -7.22
N TRP A 340 16.43 -8.99 -7.89
CA TRP A 340 15.13 -8.42 -7.55
C TRP A 340 14.01 -9.46 -7.76
N ASN A 341 12.85 -9.21 -7.14
CA ASN A 341 11.69 -10.11 -7.26
C ASN A 341 10.38 -9.33 -7.09
N GLN A 342 9.36 -9.75 -7.83
CA GLN A 342 8.01 -9.17 -7.86
C GLN A 342 7.92 -7.82 -8.61
N GLN A 343 6.70 -7.39 -8.87
CA GLN A 343 6.40 -6.19 -9.64
C GLN A 343 5.05 -5.59 -9.27
N MET A 344 4.87 -4.29 -9.51
CA MET A 344 3.58 -3.61 -9.42
C MET A 344 2.77 -3.75 -10.70
N SER A 345 1.46 -3.64 -10.61
CA SER A 345 0.60 -3.48 -11.78
C SER A 345 0.84 -2.13 -12.45
N PHE A 346 0.39 -2.02 -13.70
CA PHE A 346 0.32 -0.72 -14.33
C PHE A 346 -0.75 0.15 -13.66
N PRO A 347 -0.50 1.46 -13.45
CA PRO A 347 -1.50 2.36 -12.85
C PRO A 347 -2.78 2.42 -13.68
N SER A 348 -3.92 2.34 -13.01
CA SER A 348 -5.23 2.38 -13.65
C SER A 348 -6.12 3.44 -13.02
N LYS A 349 -6.88 4.14 -13.86
CA LYS A 349 -7.96 5.03 -13.42
C LYS A 349 -9.19 4.21 -13.06
N MET A 350 -9.82 4.54 -11.96
CA MET A 350 -11.08 3.96 -11.49
C MET A 350 -12.26 4.90 -11.80
N GLU A 351 -13.38 4.33 -12.19
CA GLU A 351 -14.63 5.03 -12.48
C GLU A 351 -15.83 4.18 -12.07
N LEU A 352 -16.88 4.80 -11.56
CA LEU A 352 -18.18 4.15 -11.40
C LEU A 352 -19.07 4.52 -12.59
N LYS A 353 -19.71 3.51 -13.19
CA LYS A 353 -20.63 3.72 -14.32
C LYS A 353 -21.92 2.96 -14.12
N THR A 354 -23.02 3.60 -14.51
CA THR A 354 -24.34 2.98 -14.57
C THR A 354 -24.37 1.95 -15.70
N THR A 355 -24.83 0.75 -15.38
CA THR A 355 -25.05 -0.34 -16.32
C THR A 355 -26.49 -0.87 -16.17
N LYS A 356 -26.92 -1.77 -17.06
CA LYS A 356 -28.20 -2.48 -16.91
C LYS A 356 -28.32 -3.28 -15.60
N ASP A 357 -27.19 -3.66 -15.01
CA ASP A 357 -27.09 -4.46 -13.77
C ASP A 357 -26.72 -3.60 -12.54
N GLY A 358 -26.96 -2.27 -12.61
CA GLY A 358 -26.65 -1.28 -11.58
C GLY A 358 -25.30 -0.60 -11.79
N VAL A 359 -24.85 0.15 -10.78
CA VAL A 359 -23.56 0.84 -10.78
C VAL A 359 -22.43 -0.19 -10.65
N LYS A 360 -21.43 -0.09 -11.51
CA LYS A 360 -20.26 -1.00 -11.54
C LYS A 360 -18.95 -0.22 -11.58
N LEU A 361 -17.89 -0.86 -11.04
CA LEU A 361 -16.54 -0.37 -11.15
C LEU A 361 -15.97 -0.65 -12.55
N PHE A 362 -15.34 0.37 -13.14
CA PHE A 362 -14.54 0.28 -14.36
C PHE A 362 -13.11 0.70 -14.06
N ARG A 363 -12.14 -0.02 -14.63
CA ARG A 363 -10.73 0.35 -14.59
C ARG A 363 -10.17 0.45 -16.00
N THR A 364 -9.40 1.50 -16.23
CA THR A 364 -8.69 1.71 -17.49
C THR A 364 -7.25 2.11 -17.21
N PRO A 365 -6.25 1.63 -17.96
CA PRO A 365 -4.89 2.13 -17.85
C PRO A 365 -4.87 3.66 -17.95
N ILE A 366 -3.98 4.30 -17.20
CA ILE A 366 -3.81 5.75 -17.30
C ILE A 366 -3.31 6.13 -18.70
N LYS A 367 -3.73 7.31 -19.18
CA LYS A 367 -3.35 7.79 -20.52
C LYS A 367 -1.85 8.07 -20.67
N GLU A 368 -1.15 8.29 -19.57
CA GLU A 368 0.29 8.57 -19.53
C GLU A 368 1.15 7.41 -20.09
N ILE A 369 0.58 6.18 -20.21
CA ILE A 369 1.23 5.05 -20.89
C ILE A 369 1.56 5.38 -22.35
N GLU A 370 0.81 6.28 -22.98
CA GLU A 370 1.05 6.69 -24.36
C GLU A 370 2.42 7.37 -24.55
N ARG A 371 3.05 7.85 -23.47
CA ARG A 371 4.41 8.39 -23.46
C ARG A 371 5.48 7.32 -23.76
N LEU A 372 5.13 6.06 -23.60
CA LEU A 372 6.00 4.91 -23.94
C LEU A 372 5.87 4.50 -25.40
N TYR A 373 4.89 5.05 -26.15
CA TYR A 373 4.65 4.68 -27.52
C TYR A 373 5.63 5.41 -28.45
N LEU A 374 6.50 4.69 -29.11
CA LEU A 374 7.36 5.23 -30.18
C LEU A 374 6.55 5.43 -31.46
N LYS A 375 5.58 4.56 -31.73
CA LYS A 375 4.76 4.58 -32.95
C LYS A 375 3.40 3.96 -32.68
N SER A 376 2.34 4.54 -33.25
CA SER A 376 1.01 3.97 -33.18
C SER A 376 0.46 3.57 -34.56
N TYR A 377 -0.27 2.47 -34.59
CA TYR A 377 -0.96 1.97 -35.80
C TYR A 377 -2.44 1.86 -35.52
N ASN A 378 -3.28 2.50 -36.35
CA ASN A 378 -4.73 2.48 -36.17
C ASN A 378 -5.39 1.63 -37.25
N PHE A 379 -6.07 0.56 -36.84
CA PHE A 379 -6.78 -0.36 -37.72
C PHE A 379 -8.29 -0.30 -37.40
N LYS A 380 -9.04 0.53 -38.15
CA LYS A 380 -10.51 0.59 -38.03
C LYS A 380 -11.17 -0.37 -39.01
N ASN A 381 -12.14 -1.15 -38.55
CA ASN A 381 -13.02 -2.00 -39.39
C ASN A 381 -12.26 -2.98 -40.30
N LYS A 382 -11.17 -3.59 -39.82
CA LYS A 382 -10.41 -4.60 -40.57
C LYS A 382 -10.73 -6.02 -40.05
N LEU A 383 -10.94 -6.96 -40.97
CA LEU A 383 -11.03 -8.39 -40.60
C LEU A 383 -9.70 -8.87 -40.03
N ILE A 384 -9.71 -9.58 -38.92
CA ILE A 384 -8.52 -10.11 -38.20
C ILE A 384 -7.57 -10.86 -39.15
N LYS A 385 -8.12 -11.64 -40.11
CA LYS A 385 -7.34 -12.37 -41.12
C LYS A 385 -6.51 -11.46 -42.04
N LYS A 386 -6.99 -10.25 -42.34
CA LYS A 386 -6.27 -9.24 -43.12
C LYS A 386 -5.26 -8.44 -42.28
N LEU A 387 -5.51 -8.32 -40.99
CA LEU A 387 -4.58 -7.74 -40.01
C LEU A 387 -3.33 -8.58 -39.84
N ASN A 388 -3.47 -9.90 -39.68
CA ASN A 388 -2.34 -10.81 -39.50
C ASN A 388 -1.31 -10.78 -40.68
N ASN A 389 -1.83 -10.63 -41.88
CA ASN A 389 -0.94 -10.50 -43.05
C ASN A 389 -0.19 -9.15 -43.12
N LYS A 390 -0.80 -8.09 -42.56
CA LYS A 390 -0.18 -6.78 -42.49
C LYS A 390 0.74 -6.62 -41.27
N MET A 391 0.43 -7.28 -40.16
CA MET A 391 1.30 -7.33 -39.00
C MET A 391 2.55 -8.15 -39.21
N LYS A 392 2.53 -9.17 -40.06
CA LYS A 392 3.72 -9.91 -40.50
C LYS A 392 4.68 -9.08 -41.36
N SER A 393 4.20 -8.01 -41.99
CA SER A 393 5.01 -7.06 -42.77
C SER A 393 5.44 -5.82 -42.00
N LEU A 394 4.96 -5.67 -40.76
CA LEU A 394 5.40 -4.69 -39.79
C LEU A 394 6.38 -5.42 -38.86
N GLU A 395 7.65 -5.32 -39.11
CA GLU A 395 8.67 -5.59 -38.11
C GLU A 395 8.39 -4.59 -36.97
N ILE A 396 7.61 -5.03 -35.99
CA ILE A 396 7.46 -4.32 -34.72
C ILE A 396 8.67 -4.75 -33.91
N ASP A 397 9.71 -3.97 -33.96
CA ASP A 397 10.82 -4.13 -33.03
C ASP A 397 10.34 -3.65 -31.67
N LEU A 398 10.03 -4.59 -30.79
CA LEU A 398 9.64 -4.33 -29.40
C LEU A 398 10.87 -4.20 -28.49
N LEU A 399 12.07 -4.12 -29.07
CA LEU A 399 13.33 -4.20 -28.34
C LEU A 399 14.19 -2.92 -28.44
N ASP A 400 13.69 -1.84 -29.01
CA ASP A 400 14.38 -0.53 -29.00
C ASP A 400 13.76 0.39 -27.93
#